data_90f74c9d6356c2a5494846d46b11cc71
#
_entry.id   90f74c9d6356c2a5494846d46b11cc71
#
_cell.length_a   1.000
_cell.length_b   1.000
_cell.length_c   1.000
_cell.angle_alpha   90.00
_cell.angle_beta   90.00
_cell.angle_gamma   90.00
#
_symmetry.space_group_name_H-M   'P 1'
#
loop_
_entity.id
_entity.type
_entity.pdbx_description
1 polymer ?
#
loop_
_entity_poly.entity_id
_entity_poly.type
_entity_poly.pdbx_seq_one_letter_code
_entity_poly.pdbx_strand_id
1 'polypeptide(L)'
;VSCLHGSWLGEKEGVKRAAAAKESATWKNPNDLAILTTAGWYSKYERAGVLESSICVANSQSTLKEFQRWYKPDENFDCEVILWGCDHKVFRPPNIDDEAEQLEHERIRELYGCADEESLNYSAKTKTPMLLAVGRLVARKGYMTLLRAMPEILQENPNAKLVIVGRGHMKSSLEKNAKKLGISDSIHIQSSLSFEEL
;
A
#
# COMPACT_ATOMS: atom_id res chain seq x y z
N VAL A 1 -12.62 -6.31 24.53
CA VAL A 1 -12.80 -6.04 23.09
C VAL A 1 -11.44 -6.21 22.38
N SER A 2 -11.40 -6.99 21.31
CA SER A 2 -10.22 -7.14 20.44
C SER A 2 -10.49 -6.58 19.06
N CYS A 3 -9.52 -5.81 18.53
CA CYS A 3 -9.58 -5.29 17.18
C CYS A 3 -8.71 -6.13 16.24
N LEU A 4 -9.34 -6.74 15.23
CA LEU A 4 -8.68 -7.60 14.26
C LEU A 4 -8.23 -6.77 13.05
N HIS A 5 -6.92 -6.68 12.82
CA HIS A 5 -6.33 -5.93 11.70
C HIS A 5 -5.61 -6.82 10.70
N GLY A 6 -5.12 -7.95 11.15
CA GLY A 6 -4.37 -8.95 10.40
C GLY A 6 -3.83 -9.99 11.37
N SER A 7 -3.52 -11.18 10.89
CA SER A 7 -3.06 -12.28 11.71
C SER A 7 -1.58 -12.61 11.45
N TRP A 8 -0.89 -13.18 12.46
CA TRP A 8 0.47 -13.70 12.28
C TRP A 8 0.55 -14.76 11.17
N LEU A 9 -0.48 -15.58 11.02
CA LEU A 9 -0.54 -16.58 9.96
C LEU A 9 -0.80 -15.95 8.60
N GLY A 10 -1.60 -14.89 8.53
CA GLY A 10 -1.80 -14.08 7.34
C GLY A 10 -0.53 -13.34 6.91
N GLU A 11 0.21 -12.75 7.85
CA GLU A 11 1.52 -12.16 7.60
C GLU A 11 2.50 -13.19 7.02
N LYS A 12 2.57 -14.39 7.60
CA LYS A 12 3.40 -15.50 7.11
C LYS A 12 3.03 -15.90 5.68
N GLU A 13 1.74 -15.99 5.40
CA GLU A 13 1.25 -16.30 4.05
C GLU A 13 1.59 -15.16 3.07
N GLY A 14 1.45 -13.90 3.50
CA GLY A 14 1.83 -12.72 2.72
C GLY A 14 3.31 -12.73 2.33
N VAL A 15 4.20 -13.08 3.26
CA VAL A 15 5.64 -13.22 2.98
C VAL A 15 5.91 -14.33 1.95
N LYS A 16 5.25 -15.49 2.06
CA LYS A 16 5.37 -16.57 1.09
C LYS A 16 4.91 -16.16 -0.31
N ARG A 17 3.76 -15.49 -0.40
CA ARG A 17 3.23 -14.97 -1.68
C ARG A 17 4.17 -13.96 -2.31
N ALA A 18 4.72 -13.05 -1.51
CA ALA A 18 5.69 -12.06 -1.99
C ALA A 18 6.95 -12.73 -2.53
N ALA A 19 7.44 -13.78 -1.88
CA ALA A 19 8.59 -14.55 -2.36
C ALA A 19 8.26 -15.29 -3.68
N ALA A 20 7.09 -15.89 -3.79
CA ALA A 20 6.62 -16.56 -5.01
C ALA A 20 6.45 -15.56 -6.17
N ALA A 21 5.97 -14.36 -5.89
CA ALA A 21 5.87 -13.26 -6.86
C ALA A 21 7.21 -12.58 -7.19
N LYS A 22 8.32 -13.06 -6.63
CA LYS A 22 9.67 -12.48 -6.80
C LYS A 22 9.76 -11.01 -6.40
N GLU A 23 8.98 -10.60 -5.39
CA GLU A 23 9.04 -9.25 -4.83
C GLU A 23 10.36 -9.02 -4.10
N SER A 24 10.78 -9.99 -3.29
CA SER A 24 12.06 -9.99 -2.58
C SER A 24 12.47 -11.44 -2.25
N ALA A 25 13.77 -11.67 -2.12
CA ALA A 25 14.26 -12.91 -1.57
C ALA A 25 14.13 -12.87 -0.04
N THR A 26 13.28 -13.71 0.52
CA THR A 26 12.93 -13.75 1.95
C THR A 26 14.15 -13.84 2.87
N TRP A 27 15.15 -14.63 2.48
CA TRP A 27 16.39 -14.80 3.25
C TRP A 27 17.27 -13.55 3.31
N LYS A 28 17.00 -12.53 2.48
CA LYS A 28 17.71 -11.23 2.49
C LYS A 28 17.09 -10.24 3.47
N ASN A 29 15.90 -10.54 4.00
CA ASN A 29 15.21 -9.67 4.94
C ASN A 29 15.02 -10.37 6.28
N PRO A 30 15.71 -9.93 7.34
CA PRO A 30 15.58 -10.51 8.68
C PRO A 30 14.14 -10.52 9.22
N ASN A 31 13.35 -9.48 8.90
CA ASN A 31 11.95 -9.39 9.37
C ASN A 31 11.08 -10.46 8.71
N ASP A 32 11.20 -10.67 7.40
CA ASP A 32 10.45 -11.70 6.69
C ASP A 32 10.86 -13.10 7.18
N LEU A 33 12.15 -13.32 7.44
CA LEU A 33 12.64 -14.57 8.01
C LEU A 33 12.10 -14.79 9.43
N ALA A 34 12.09 -13.76 10.27
CA ALA A 34 11.50 -13.82 11.60
C ALA A 34 10.01 -14.18 11.55
N ILE A 35 9.24 -13.54 10.67
CA ILE A 35 7.81 -13.86 10.46
C ILE A 35 7.64 -15.33 10.07
N LEU A 36 8.42 -15.84 9.13
CA LEU A 36 8.31 -17.23 8.68
C LEU A 36 8.59 -18.24 9.80
N THR A 37 9.54 -17.95 10.67
CA THR A 37 9.97 -18.85 11.74
C THR A 37 9.10 -18.75 12.99
N THR A 38 8.67 -17.55 13.37
CA THR A 38 8.02 -17.31 14.67
C THR A 38 6.50 -17.17 14.60
N ALA A 39 5.92 -16.91 13.44
CA ALA A 39 4.49 -16.65 13.30
C ALA A 39 3.61 -17.79 13.85
N GLY A 40 4.02 -19.04 13.68
CA GLY A 40 3.28 -20.19 14.23
C GLY A 40 3.28 -20.26 15.76
N TRP A 41 4.30 -19.70 16.41
CA TRP A 41 4.35 -19.59 17.86
C TRP A 41 3.49 -18.42 18.34
N TYR A 42 3.65 -17.24 17.77
CA TYR A 42 2.85 -16.06 18.12
C TYR A 42 1.36 -16.23 17.84
N SER A 43 1.00 -16.96 16.78
CA SER A 43 -0.41 -17.22 16.45
C SER A 43 -1.19 -17.95 17.54
N LYS A 44 -0.52 -18.72 18.43
CA LYS A 44 -1.18 -19.36 19.56
C LYS A 44 -1.68 -18.35 20.59
N TYR A 45 -0.85 -17.35 20.89
CA TYR A 45 -1.21 -16.26 21.81
C TYR A 45 -2.26 -15.35 21.21
N GLU A 46 -2.12 -15.03 19.93
CA GLU A 46 -3.11 -14.23 19.20
C GLU A 46 -4.47 -14.94 19.19
N ARG A 47 -4.49 -16.25 18.90
CA ARG A 47 -5.70 -17.06 18.95
C ARG A 47 -6.35 -17.03 20.34
N ALA A 48 -5.57 -17.24 21.40
CA ALA A 48 -6.09 -17.21 22.76
C ALA A 48 -6.69 -15.84 23.08
N GLY A 49 -5.97 -14.74 22.83
CA GLY A 49 -6.46 -13.40 23.09
C GLY A 49 -7.73 -13.03 22.31
N VAL A 50 -7.85 -13.51 21.06
CA VAL A 50 -9.06 -13.30 20.25
C VAL A 50 -10.24 -14.08 20.80
N LEU A 51 -10.06 -15.38 21.10
CA LEU A 51 -11.15 -16.25 21.57
C LEU A 51 -11.60 -15.97 23.01
N GLU A 52 -10.73 -15.40 23.84
CA GLU A 52 -11.05 -14.98 25.21
C GLU A 52 -11.70 -13.58 25.28
N SER A 53 -11.78 -12.87 24.15
CA SER A 53 -12.40 -11.54 24.10
C SER A 53 -13.92 -11.65 24.09
N SER A 54 -14.57 -10.81 24.89
CA SER A 54 -16.05 -10.77 24.96
C SER A 54 -16.67 -10.32 23.63
N ILE A 55 -16.01 -9.45 22.88
CA ILE A 55 -16.42 -8.96 21.56
C ILE A 55 -15.15 -8.74 20.72
N CYS A 56 -15.21 -9.12 19.47
CA CYS A 56 -14.20 -8.80 18.47
C CYS A 56 -14.75 -7.81 17.44
N VAL A 57 -13.88 -6.97 16.91
CA VAL A 57 -14.19 -6.05 15.81
C VAL A 57 -13.18 -6.28 14.69
N ALA A 58 -13.66 -6.62 13.50
CA ALA A 58 -12.83 -6.75 12.30
C ALA A 58 -12.95 -5.49 11.43
N ASN A 59 -11.83 -5.01 10.89
CA ASN A 59 -11.82 -3.84 10.01
C ASN A 59 -12.34 -4.12 8.60
N SER A 60 -12.56 -5.37 8.26
CA SER A 60 -13.14 -5.78 6.98
C SER A 60 -13.67 -7.21 7.04
N GLN A 61 -14.59 -7.52 6.12
CA GLN A 61 -15.08 -8.89 5.94
C GLN A 61 -13.94 -9.87 5.56
N SER A 62 -12.93 -9.39 4.85
CA SER A 62 -11.74 -10.19 4.50
C SER A 62 -10.93 -10.56 5.73
N THR A 63 -10.72 -9.60 6.65
CA THR A 63 -10.03 -9.83 7.92
C THR A 63 -10.78 -10.84 8.78
N LEU A 64 -12.10 -10.71 8.92
CA LEU A 64 -12.93 -11.67 9.64
C LEU A 64 -12.77 -13.08 9.05
N LYS A 65 -12.91 -13.24 7.73
CA LYS A 65 -12.74 -14.53 7.05
C LYS A 65 -11.35 -15.13 7.26
N GLU A 66 -10.31 -14.29 7.28
CA GLU A 66 -8.94 -14.71 7.55
C GLU A 66 -8.82 -15.30 8.96
N PHE A 67 -9.33 -14.61 9.98
CA PHE A 67 -9.32 -15.09 11.35
C PHE A 67 -10.13 -16.38 11.51
N GLN A 68 -11.32 -16.48 10.93
CA GLN A 68 -12.13 -17.69 10.92
C GLN A 68 -11.39 -18.87 10.28
N ARG A 69 -10.71 -18.63 9.15
CA ARG A 69 -9.92 -19.65 8.46
C ARG A 69 -8.77 -20.19 9.31
N TRP A 70 -8.03 -19.29 9.98
CA TRP A 70 -6.83 -19.68 10.70
C TRP A 70 -7.09 -20.18 12.10
N TYR A 71 -8.02 -19.58 12.81
CA TYR A 71 -8.25 -19.87 14.23
C TYR A 71 -9.45 -20.74 14.51
N LYS A 72 -10.33 -20.94 13.53
CA LYS A 72 -11.50 -21.82 13.59
C LYS A 72 -12.24 -21.61 14.92
N PRO A 73 -12.77 -20.41 15.19
CA PRO A 73 -13.54 -20.14 16.39
C PRO A 73 -14.80 -21.00 16.42
N ASP A 74 -15.36 -21.18 17.60
CA ASP A 74 -16.63 -21.87 17.79
C ASP A 74 -17.83 -20.97 17.39
N GLU A 75 -19.04 -21.53 17.56
CA GLU A 75 -20.31 -20.85 17.20
C GLU A 75 -20.61 -19.61 18.08
N ASN A 76 -19.94 -19.48 19.24
CA ASN A 76 -20.12 -18.35 20.16
C ASN A 76 -19.16 -17.20 19.86
N PHE A 77 -18.37 -17.30 18.81
CA PHE A 77 -17.43 -16.22 18.42
C PHE A 77 -18.18 -15.02 17.90
N ASP A 78 -18.27 -14.00 18.73
CA ASP A 78 -18.91 -12.73 18.42
C ASP A 78 -17.91 -11.74 17.82
N CYS A 79 -18.12 -11.42 16.52
CA CYS A 79 -17.25 -10.48 15.81
C CYS A 79 -18.05 -9.63 14.83
N GLU A 80 -18.06 -8.34 15.09
CA GLU A 80 -18.64 -7.35 14.20
C GLU A 80 -17.63 -6.84 13.16
N VAL A 81 -18.12 -6.52 11.97
CA VAL A 81 -17.32 -5.87 10.93
C VAL A 81 -17.61 -4.38 10.93
N ILE A 82 -16.63 -3.60 11.38
CA ILE A 82 -16.70 -2.15 11.37
C ILE A 82 -15.60 -1.64 10.42
N LEU A 83 -16.02 -1.15 9.25
CA LEU A 83 -15.10 -0.62 8.25
C LEU A 83 -14.42 0.65 8.77
N TRP A 84 -13.13 0.77 8.50
CA TRP A 84 -12.46 2.03 8.74
C TRP A 84 -12.99 3.09 7.78
N GLY A 85 -13.28 4.24 8.34
CA GLY A 85 -13.59 5.43 7.56
C GLY A 85 -12.32 6.21 7.20
N CYS A 86 -12.48 7.14 6.28
CA CYS A 86 -11.52 8.21 6.07
C CYS A 86 -12.22 9.56 6.26
N ASP A 87 -11.47 10.58 6.62
CA ASP A 87 -11.99 11.93 6.67
C ASP A 87 -12.14 12.49 5.25
N HIS A 88 -13.37 12.47 4.74
CA HIS A 88 -13.69 12.95 3.39
C HIS A 88 -13.58 14.48 3.23
N LYS A 89 -13.38 15.21 4.31
CA LYS A 89 -13.07 16.64 4.23
C LYS A 89 -11.59 16.87 3.90
N VAL A 90 -10.74 15.94 4.30
CA VAL A 90 -9.30 15.97 4.04
C VAL A 90 -8.98 15.20 2.75
N PHE A 91 -9.46 13.96 2.65
CA PHE A 91 -9.23 13.08 1.49
C PHE A 91 -10.35 13.23 0.46
N ARG A 92 -10.26 14.27 -0.36
CA ARG A 92 -11.19 14.60 -1.44
C ARG A 92 -10.43 15.15 -2.65
N PRO A 93 -11.03 15.12 -3.84
CA PRO A 93 -10.49 15.87 -4.97
C PRO A 93 -10.37 17.36 -4.64
N PRO A 94 -9.40 18.08 -5.21
CA PRO A 94 -9.30 19.53 -5.05
C PRO A 94 -10.60 20.21 -5.54
N ASN A 95 -10.98 21.28 -4.85
CA ASN A 95 -12.16 22.05 -5.22
C ASN A 95 -11.86 22.83 -6.50
N ILE A 96 -12.68 22.64 -7.53
CA ILE A 96 -12.53 23.29 -8.83
C ILE A 96 -12.72 24.81 -8.73
N ASP A 97 -13.53 25.27 -7.78
CA ASP A 97 -13.84 26.69 -7.59
C ASP A 97 -12.85 27.39 -6.63
N ASP A 98 -11.88 26.66 -6.07
CA ASP A 98 -10.86 27.20 -5.16
C ASP A 98 -9.50 27.32 -5.89
N GLU A 99 -9.15 28.53 -6.28
CA GLU A 99 -7.90 28.82 -7.01
C GLU A 99 -6.65 28.41 -6.21
N ALA A 100 -6.67 28.55 -4.87
CA ALA A 100 -5.53 28.19 -4.03
C ALA A 100 -5.33 26.66 -4.00
N GLU A 101 -6.40 25.88 -3.87
CA GLU A 101 -6.32 24.41 -3.94
C GLU A 101 -5.86 23.94 -5.33
N GLN A 102 -6.32 24.58 -6.39
CA GLN A 102 -5.90 24.25 -7.75
C GLN A 102 -4.41 24.54 -7.98
N LEU A 103 -3.95 25.69 -7.54
CA LEU A 103 -2.54 26.07 -7.66
C LEU A 103 -1.63 25.10 -6.89
N GLU A 104 -2.03 24.68 -5.69
CA GLU A 104 -1.28 23.71 -4.90
C GLU A 104 -1.27 22.33 -5.57
N HIS A 105 -2.40 21.90 -6.12
CA HIS A 105 -2.50 20.64 -6.87
C HIS A 105 -1.59 20.67 -8.11
N GLU A 106 -1.54 21.75 -8.84
CA GLU A 106 -0.64 21.93 -10.00
C GLU A 106 0.83 21.93 -9.55
N ARG A 107 1.17 22.65 -8.49
CA ARG A 107 2.51 22.66 -7.90
C ARG A 107 2.99 21.25 -7.54
N ILE A 108 2.13 20.44 -6.93
CA ILE A 108 2.44 19.04 -6.61
C ILE A 108 2.66 18.24 -7.89
N ARG A 109 1.86 18.41 -8.91
CA ARG A 109 2.02 17.73 -10.18
C ARG A 109 3.33 18.13 -10.88
N GLU A 110 3.69 19.40 -10.88
CA GLU A 110 4.97 19.91 -11.40
C GLU A 110 6.17 19.28 -10.68
N LEU A 111 6.12 19.20 -9.36
CA LEU A 111 7.17 18.59 -8.53
C LEU A 111 7.51 17.17 -8.97
N TYR A 112 6.54 16.42 -9.45
CA TYR A 112 6.70 15.04 -9.92
C TYR A 112 6.77 14.92 -11.46
N GLY A 113 6.91 16.02 -12.17
CA GLY A 113 7.01 16.04 -13.63
C GLY A 113 5.73 15.64 -14.35
N CYS A 114 4.59 15.94 -13.75
CA CYS A 114 3.25 15.71 -14.30
C CYS A 114 2.56 17.01 -14.70
N ALA A 115 3.30 18.11 -14.84
CA ALA A 115 2.75 19.37 -15.33
C ALA A 115 2.26 19.22 -16.77
N ASP A 116 1.10 19.77 -17.06
CA ASP A 116 0.55 19.85 -18.40
C ASP A 116 0.67 21.31 -18.88
N GLU A 117 1.40 21.54 -19.96
CA GLU A 117 1.69 22.89 -20.48
C GLU A 117 0.44 23.66 -20.97
N GLU A 118 -0.73 23.05 -21.07
CA GLU A 118 -1.88 23.63 -21.77
C GLU A 118 -3.22 23.65 -21.05
N SER A 119 -3.39 23.23 -19.80
CA SER A 119 -4.78 23.22 -19.30
C SER A 119 -5.00 23.61 -17.85
N LEU A 120 -5.53 24.80 -17.67
CA LEU A 120 -6.37 25.22 -16.55
C LEU A 120 -7.75 24.50 -16.51
N ASN A 121 -8.02 23.61 -17.46
CA ASN A 121 -9.28 22.85 -17.53
C ASN A 121 -9.09 21.45 -17.01
N TYR A 122 -9.76 21.13 -15.92
CA TYR A 122 -9.82 19.84 -15.24
C TYR A 122 -10.53 18.76 -16.10
N SER A 123 -10.02 18.50 -17.29
CA SER A 123 -10.51 17.42 -18.14
C SER A 123 -9.57 16.22 -18.00
N ALA A 124 -10.09 15.13 -17.46
CA ALA A 124 -9.32 13.91 -17.16
C ALA A 124 -8.61 13.26 -18.37
N LYS A 125 -8.89 13.73 -19.58
CA LYS A 125 -8.38 13.12 -20.82
C LYS A 125 -7.05 13.71 -21.33
N THR A 126 -6.62 14.84 -20.80
CA THR A 126 -5.42 15.56 -21.30
C THR A 126 -4.28 15.61 -20.30
N LYS A 127 -4.49 15.21 -19.05
CA LYS A 127 -3.46 15.31 -18.02
C LYS A 127 -2.49 14.13 -18.02
N THR A 128 -1.22 14.40 -17.87
CA THR A 128 -0.19 13.39 -17.64
C THR A 128 -0.59 12.48 -16.47
N PRO A 129 -0.74 11.16 -16.68
CA PRO A 129 -1.14 10.27 -15.60
C PRO A 129 -0.13 10.21 -14.47
N MET A 130 -0.58 10.44 -13.23
CA MET A 130 0.19 10.26 -12.02
C MET A 130 -0.38 9.08 -11.22
N LEU A 131 0.44 8.04 -11.03
CA LEU A 131 0.11 6.89 -10.20
C LEU A 131 0.72 7.10 -8.82
N LEU A 132 -0.09 7.03 -7.77
CA LEU A 132 0.36 7.18 -6.40
C LEU A 132 0.28 5.84 -5.66
N ALA A 133 1.36 5.46 -4.97
CA ALA A 133 1.40 4.29 -4.10
C ALA A 133 1.98 4.67 -2.73
N VAL A 134 1.16 4.59 -1.67
CA VAL A 134 1.55 4.99 -0.31
C VAL A 134 1.62 3.77 0.60
N GLY A 135 2.72 3.62 1.35
CA GLY A 135 2.83 2.58 2.36
C GLY A 135 4.25 2.11 2.65
N ARG A 136 4.39 1.19 3.60
CA ARG A 136 5.70 0.63 3.94
C ARG A 136 6.32 -0.10 2.75
N LEU A 137 7.57 0.20 2.44
CA LEU A 137 8.31 -0.43 1.34
C LEU A 137 8.81 -1.82 1.75
N VAL A 138 7.87 -2.76 1.81
CA VAL A 138 8.07 -4.17 2.15
C VAL A 138 7.53 -5.08 1.05
N ALA A 139 8.10 -6.28 0.92
CA ALA A 139 7.81 -7.18 -0.19
C ALA A 139 6.31 -7.49 -0.38
N ARG A 140 5.59 -7.72 0.70
CA ARG A 140 4.16 -8.07 0.65
C ARG A 140 3.23 -6.97 0.12
N LYS A 141 3.73 -5.73 -0.05
CA LYS A 141 2.97 -4.62 -0.63
C LYS A 141 3.00 -4.59 -2.17
N GLY A 142 3.82 -5.44 -2.80
CA GLY A 142 3.78 -5.64 -4.26
C GLY A 142 4.43 -4.54 -5.09
N TYR A 143 5.29 -3.72 -4.52
CA TYR A 143 5.93 -2.61 -5.26
C TYR A 143 6.78 -3.08 -6.45
N MET A 144 7.38 -4.27 -6.37
CA MET A 144 8.16 -4.81 -7.48
C MET A 144 7.25 -5.23 -8.64
N THR A 145 6.06 -5.76 -8.35
CA THR A 145 5.04 -6.05 -9.36
C THR A 145 4.56 -4.75 -10.02
N LEU A 146 4.34 -3.68 -9.24
CA LEU A 146 3.99 -2.37 -9.78
C LEU A 146 5.08 -1.82 -10.71
N LEU A 147 6.36 -1.90 -10.31
CA LEU A 147 7.47 -1.50 -11.17
C LEU A 147 7.51 -2.26 -12.50
N ARG A 148 7.23 -3.57 -12.47
CA ARG A 148 7.23 -4.40 -13.69
C ARG A 148 6.09 -4.06 -14.64
N ALA A 149 5.00 -3.50 -14.15
CA ALA A 149 3.88 -3.04 -14.98
C ALA A 149 4.17 -1.69 -15.66
N MET A 150 5.06 -0.86 -15.10
CA MET A 150 5.33 0.48 -15.63
C MET A 150 5.79 0.50 -17.10
N PRO A 151 6.65 -0.40 -17.61
CA PRO A 151 7.02 -0.38 -19.03
C PRO A 151 5.81 -0.50 -19.97
N GLU A 152 4.82 -1.32 -19.64
CA GLU A 152 3.58 -1.47 -20.42
C GLU A 152 2.71 -0.20 -20.32
N ILE A 153 2.57 0.38 -19.13
CA ILE A 153 1.87 1.65 -18.92
C ILE A 153 2.51 2.78 -19.74
N LEU A 154 3.84 2.83 -19.78
CA LEU A 154 4.59 3.85 -20.52
C LEU A 154 4.52 3.68 -22.05
N GLN A 155 4.18 2.50 -22.57
CA GLN A 155 3.89 2.32 -23.99
C GLN A 155 2.63 3.07 -24.43
N GLU A 156 1.59 3.06 -23.60
CA GLU A 156 0.34 3.75 -23.87
C GLU A 156 0.34 5.20 -23.38
N ASN A 157 1.08 5.50 -22.32
CA ASN A 157 1.16 6.81 -21.67
C ASN A 157 2.63 7.17 -21.40
N PRO A 158 3.39 7.62 -22.42
CA PRO A 158 4.85 7.83 -22.33
C PRO A 158 5.30 8.78 -21.22
N ASN A 159 4.44 9.71 -20.84
CA ASN A 159 4.73 10.72 -19.82
C ASN A 159 4.25 10.30 -18.41
N ALA A 160 3.61 9.13 -18.25
CA ALA A 160 3.09 8.71 -16.96
C ALA A 160 4.19 8.67 -15.89
N LYS A 161 3.84 9.08 -14.66
CA LYS A 161 4.75 9.07 -13.50
C LYS A 161 4.21 8.17 -12.41
N LEU A 162 5.11 7.45 -11.75
CA LEU A 162 4.81 6.67 -10.56
C LEU A 162 5.49 7.31 -9.35
N VAL A 163 4.70 7.76 -8.41
CA VAL A 163 5.16 8.32 -7.13
C VAL A 163 4.92 7.27 -6.04
N ILE A 164 5.98 6.84 -5.40
CA ILE A 164 5.93 5.87 -4.29
C ILE A 164 6.32 6.62 -3.01
N VAL A 165 5.41 6.70 -2.05
CA VAL A 165 5.63 7.36 -0.76
C VAL A 165 5.72 6.32 0.35
N GLY A 166 6.87 6.28 1.05
CA GLY A 166 7.02 5.40 2.18
C GLY A 166 8.44 5.03 2.55
N ARG A 167 8.57 4.38 3.70
CA ARG A 167 9.85 3.88 4.24
C ARG A 167 9.87 2.36 4.26
N GLY A 168 11.04 1.77 4.08
CA GLY A 168 11.23 0.34 4.20
C GLY A 168 12.49 -0.15 3.48
N HIS A 169 12.82 -1.40 3.73
CA HIS A 169 14.06 -2.03 3.25
C HIS A 169 14.10 -2.22 1.72
N MET A 170 12.98 -2.10 1.03
CA MET A 170 12.94 -2.31 -0.42
C MET A 170 13.37 -1.08 -1.24
N LYS A 171 13.53 0.12 -0.65
CA LYS A 171 13.83 1.35 -1.40
C LYS A 171 14.97 1.15 -2.40
N SER A 172 16.15 0.76 -1.92
CA SER A 172 17.33 0.56 -2.80
C SER A 172 17.13 -0.52 -3.87
N SER A 173 16.34 -1.56 -3.55
CA SER A 173 16.00 -2.59 -4.52
C SER A 173 15.07 -2.08 -5.61
N LEU A 174 14.09 -1.26 -5.24
CA LEU A 174 13.16 -0.63 -6.18
C LEU A 174 13.91 0.33 -7.12
N GLU A 175 14.73 1.21 -6.59
CA GLU A 175 15.58 2.13 -7.38
C GLU A 175 16.49 1.37 -8.37
N LYS A 176 17.14 0.30 -7.91
CA LYS A 176 17.98 -0.55 -8.77
C LYS A 176 17.19 -1.25 -9.88
N ASN A 177 15.98 -1.70 -9.60
CA ASN A 177 15.15 -2.35 -10.61
C ASN A 177 14.52 -1.33 -11.57
N ALA A 178 14.16 -0.12 -11.13
CA ALA A 178 13.74 0.96 -12.00
C ALA A 178 14.82 1.28 -13.05
N LYS A 179 16.10 1.36 -12.63
CA LYS A 179 17.24 1.53 -13.54
C LYS A 179 17.36 0.38 -14.54
N LYS A 180 17.21 -0.87 -14.09
CA LYS A 180 17.28 -2.05 -14.97
C LYS A 180 16.16 -2.09 -16.02
N LEU A 181 14.99 -1.57 -15.65
CA LEU A 181 13.84 -1.50 -16.55
C LEU A 181 13.87 -0.26 -17.46
N GLY A 182 14.84 0.64 -17.28
CA GLY A 182 14.94 1.87 -18.07
C GLY A 182 13.85 2.90 -17.78
N ILE A 183 13.26 2.87 -16.57
CA ILE A 183 12.11 3.69 -16.19
C ILE A 183 12.42 4.66 -15.04
N SER A 184 13.70 4.91 -14.76
CA SER A 184 14.11 5.77 -13.63
C SER A 184 13.49 7.16 -13.66
N ASP A 185 13.36 7.77 -14.85
CA ASP A 185 12.84 9.11 -15.02
C ASP A 185 11.31 9.20 -14.84
N SER A 186 10.65 8.05 -14.83
CA SER A 186 9.20 7.94 -14.63
C SER A 186 8.84 7.53 -13.20
N ILE A 187 9.82 7.39 -12.28
CA ILE A 187 9.58 6.89 -10.92
C ILE A 187 10.20 7.82 -9.89
N HIS A 188 9.39 8.22 -8.92
CA HIS A 188 9.81 8.98 -7.75
C HIS A 188 9.57 8.17 -6.48
N ILE A 189 10.61 8.00 -5.64
CA ILE A 189 10.49 7.28 -4.36
C ILE A 189 10.79 8.24 -3.22
N GLN A 190 9.73 8.72 -2.58
CA GLN A 190 9.78 9.65 -1.47
C GLN A 190 9.69 8.90 -0.14
N SER A 191 10.63 9.14 0.78
CA SER A 191 10.72 8.38 2.03
C SER A 191 9.66 8.76 3.06
N SER A 192 9.23 9.99 3.07
CA SER A 192 8.12 10.50 3.89
C SER A 192 7.63 11.82 3.32
N LEU A 193 6.34 12.02 3.45
CA LEU A 193 5.67 13.31 3.35
C LEU A 193 5.03 13.58 4.71
N SER A 194 4.79 14.84 5.06
CA SER A 194 3.91 15.19 6.16
C SER A 194 2.48 14.80 5.79
N PHE A 195 1.59 14.79 6.78
CA PHE A 195 0.18 14.50 6.52
C PHE A 195 -0.48 15.56 5.62
N GLU A 196 0.04 16.79 5.69
CA GLU A 196 -0.42 17.94 4.89
C GLU A 196 0.07 17.89 3.44
N GLU A 197 1.18 17.16 3.18
CA GLU A 197 1.76 16.98 1.84
C GLU A 197 1.23 15.72 1.13
N LEU A 198 0.42 14.89 1.79
CA LEU A 198 -0.17 13.67 1.26
C LEU A 198 -1.55 13.94 0.67
#